data_53cd9be8ada468de500bb534395b0f44
#
_entry.id   53cd9be8ada468de500bb534395b0f44
#
_cell.length_a   1.000
_cell.length_b   1.000
_cell.length_c   1.000
_cell.angle_alpha   90.00
_cell.angle_beta   90.00
_cell.angle_gamma   90.00
#
_symmetry.space_group_name_H-M   'P 1'
#
loop_
_entity.id
_entity.type
_entity.pdbx_description
1 polymer ?
#
loop_
_entity_poly.entity_id
_entity_poly.type
_entity_poly.pdbx_seq_one_letter_code
_entity_poly.pdbx_strand_id
1 'polypeptide(L)'
;TLVVGGTSYYGWICADYVAVNGQTSDDQSQGETTGATDSEYEAALAAAGFPASYCSALASLHQKYPNWQFVPVQTGLDWNTVVSNESLVGRNLIQNSVNDARKSTDSQAYNWETNKWYGFDGASWVSASPEYIAYCIDPRNFLNENQIFQFETLEYAGYQNAAGVQSVLSNTFMAGNYTDTDGAVRSYADTFVEIGSNVGVSPYHLASRCKQEQGVRGTSDLISGRYSNYAGYYNYFNVRAFTTSSASAIVNGLEYAKLQGWNSIYKSIAGGSSVVADNYVKKGQNTIYFEKFNVVYTNSLYAHQYMTNVQAAMSEGTNMGKAYTDKNQAFVFRIPVYQNMPESAVTFADKGNPNNWLSSITVDGYALTPVFSGANTSYSL
;
A
#
# COMPACT_ATOMS: atom_id res chain seq x y z
N THR A 1 -19.82 19.58 21.34
CA THR A 1 -20.55 20.83 21.02
C THR A 1 -19.59 22.00 21.17
N LEU A 2 -19.40 22.78 20.13
CA LEU A 2 -18.65 24.04 20.17
C LEU A 2 -19.63 25.21 20.19
N VAL A 3 -19.44 26.17 21.11
CA VAL A 3 -20.25 27.38 21.18
C VAL A 3 -19.39 28.57 20.78
N VAL A 4 -19.75 29.24 19.70
CA VAL A 4 -19.07 30.44 19.21
C VAL A 4 -20.11 31.56 19.07
N GLY A 5 -19.93 32.68 19.74
CA GLY A 5 -20.85 33.82 19.67
C GLY A 5 -22.30 33.49 20.08
N GLY A 6 -22.52 32.53 20.99
CA GLY A 6 -23.82 32.10 21.46
C GLY A 6 -24.53 31.06 20.57
N THR A 7 -23.90 30.65 19.46
CA THR A 7 -24.44 29.61 18.56
C THR A 7 -23.75 28.26 18.82
N SER A 8 -24.54 27.23 19.00
CA SER A 8 -24.05 25.85 19.20
C SER A 8 -23.82 25.13 17.89
N TYR A 9 -22.63 24.61 17.68
CA TYR A 9 -22.23 23.79 16.55
C TYR A 9 -22.01 22.35 17.01
N TYR A 10 -22.56 21.38 16.27
CA TYR A 10 -22.40 19.96 16.53
C TYR A 10 -21.52 19.36 15.42
N GLY A 11 -20.48 18.64 15.81
CA GLY A 11 -19.57 18.00 14.88
C GLY A 11 -18.69 16.98 15.60
N TRP A 12 -18.01 16.13 14.83
CA TRP A 12 -17.00 15.22 15.32
C TRP A 12 -15.64 15.91 15.24
N ILE A 13 -14.93 15.96 16.36
CA ILE A 13 -13.56 16.47 16.42
C ILE A 13 -12.67 15.28 16.75
N CYS A 14 -11.57 15.13 16.01
CA CYS A 14 -10.55 14.14 16.37
C CYS A 14 -9.94 14.53 17.73
N ALA A 15 -9.94 13.58 18.66
CA ALA A 15 -9.46 13.81 20.03
C ALA A 15 -7.99 14.27 20.08
N ASP A 16 -7.20 13.91 19.07
CA ASP A 16 -5.77 14.24 18.98
C ASP A 16 -5.49 15.74 18.76
N TYR A 17 -6.53 16.54 18.46
CA TYR A 17 -6.41 17.98 18.20
C TYR A 17 -7.12 18.86 19.23
N VAL A 18 -7.55 18.29 20.36
CA VAL A 18 -8.25 19.05 21.42
C VAL A 18 -7.43 19.04 22.72
N ALA A 19 -6.85 20.18 23.07
CA ALA A 19 -6.33 20.39 24.42
C ALA A 19 -7.46 20.93 25.29
N VAL A 20 -7.88 20.21 26.33
CA VAL A 20 -8.84 20.69 27.33
C VAL A 20 -8.07 21.39 28.43
N ASN A 21 -8.15 22.73 28.48
CA ASN A 21 -7.59 23.53 29.58
C ASN A 21 -8.52 23.50 30.80
N GLY A 22 -8.07 22.80 31.83
CA GLY A 22 -8.40 23.05 33.23
C GLY A 22 -9.71 22.46 33.74
N GLN A 23 -9.61 21.37 34.47
CA GLN A 23 -10.05 21.28 35.87
C GLN A 23 -9.52 19.99 36.52
N THR A 24 -8.81 20.17 37.61
CA THR A 24 -8.51 19.13 38.59
C THR A 24 -9.79 18.76 39.32
N SER A 25 -10.18 17.47 39.22
CA SER A 25 -10.98 16.82 40.23
C SER A 25 -10.50 15.40 40.37
N ASP A 26 -10.01 15.08 41.56
CA ASP A 26 -9.74 13.73 42.00
C ASP A 26 -10.97 12.85 41.77
N ASP A 27 -10.83 11.80 40.95
CA ASP A 27 -11.49 10.57 41.21
C ASP A 27 -10.67 9.41 40.63
N GLN A 28 -10.43 8.44 41.49
CA GLN A 28 -9.69 7.24 41.23
C GLN A 28 -10.52 6.32 40.36
N SER A 29 -10.01 5.93 39.19
CA SER A 29 -9.91 4.54 38.79
C SER A 29 -9.45 4.36 37.33
N GLN A 30 -8.51 3.46 37.20
CA GLN A 30 -7.98 2.83 36.00
C GLN A 30 -7.19 3.74 35.04
N GLY A 31 -5.87 3.72 35.32
CA GLY A 31 -4.85 4.32 34.50
C GLY A 31 -4.90 3.86 33.07
N GLU A 32 -5.20 4.78 32.17
CA GLU A 32 -4.50 4.82 30.91
C GLU A 32 -3.05 5.15 31.26
N THR A 33 -2.24 4.12 31.35
CA THR A 33 -0.79 4.28 31.28
C THR A 33 -0.51 4.88 29.89
N THR A 34 -0.32 6.19 29.82
CA THR A 34 0.55 6.78 28.81
C THR A 34 1.87 6.05 28.99
N GLY A 35 2.07 4.99 28.20
CA GLY A 35 3.19 4.10 28.36
C GLY A 35 4.45 4.91 28.25
N ALA A 36 5.25 4.91 29.32
CA ALA A 36 6.64 5.26 29.21
C ALA A 36 7.19 4.38 28.08
N THR A 37 7.64 5.02 27.00
CA THR A 37 8.33 4.34 25.89
C THR A 37 9.42 3.50 26.54
N ASP A 38 9.48 2.22 26.20
CA ASP A 38 10.50 1.32 26.75
C ASP A 38 11.86 1.81 26.26
N SER A 39 12.55 2.60 27.07
CA SER A 39 13.83 3.19 26.71
C SER A 39 14.91 2.14 26.45
N GLU A 40 14.80 0.97 27.06
CA GLU A 40 15.71 -0.14 26.79
C GLU A 40 15.43 -0.72 25.40
N TYR A 41 14.18 -0.83 25.02
CA TYR A 41 13.82 -1.32 23.70
C TYR A 41 14.12 -0.30 22.59
N GLU A 42 13.94 1.00 22.84
CA GLU A 42 14.39 2.06 21.92
C GLU A 42 15.91 1.98 21.69
N ALA A 43 16.68 1.77 22.76
CA ALA A 43 18.14 1.56 22.64
C ALA A 43 18.49 0.31 21.82
N ALA A 44 17.73 -0.77 22.01
CA ALA A 44 17.91 -2.00 21.21
C ALA A 44 17.58 -1.78 19.73
N LEU A 45 16.52 -1.04 19.42
CA LEU A 45 16.15 -0.66 18.05
C LEU A 45 17.24 0.21 17.39
N ALA A 46 17.78 1.19 18.13
CA ALA A 46 18.89 2.01 17.66
C ALA A 46 20.15 1.17 17.40
N ALA A 47 20.47 0.24 18.31
CA ALA A 47 21.58 -0.69 18.15
C ALA A 47 21.39 -1.64 16.95
N ALA A 48 20.15 -2.01 16.63
CA ALA A 48 19.81 -2.79 15.45
C ALA A 48 19.94 -1.99 14.14
N GLY A 49 20.04 -0.65 14.21
CA GLY A 49 20.25 0.24 13.07
C GLY A 49 19.06 1.10 12.66
N PHE A 50 18.03 1.21 13.50
CA PHE A 50 16.97 2.19 13.26
C PHE A 50 17.43 3.60 13.67
N PRO A 51 17.13 4.64 12.84
CA PRO A 51 17.28 6.02 13.26
C PRO A 51 16.35 6.34 14.45
N ALA A 52 16.75 7.29 15.30
CA ALA A 52 15.97 7.68 16.48
C ALA A 52 14.51 8.03 16.15
N SER A 53 14.26 8.61 14.97
CA SER A 53 12.92 9.00 14.52
C SER A 53 11.95 7.83 14.26
N TYR A 54 12.42 6.57 14.30
CA TYR A 54 11.60 5.37 14.23
C TYR A 54 11.32 4.76 15.59
N CYS A 55 12.26 4.92 16.54
CA CYS A 55 12.34 4.09 17.74
C CYS A 55 11.12 4.23 18.64
N SER A 56 10.63 5.43 18.91
CA SER A 56 9.50 5.65 19.81
C SER A 56 8.21 4.99 19.32
N ALA A 57 7.88 5.14 18.04
CA ALA A 57 6.70 4.49 17.46
C ALA A 57 6.80 2.95 17.50
N LEU A 58 7.97 2.40 17.20
CA LEU A 58 8.21 0.95 17.23
C LEU A 58 8.22 0.40 18.66
N ALA A 59 8.78 1.13 19.63
CA ALA A 59 8.76 0.74 21.04
C ALA A 59 7.31 0.72 21.58
N SER A 60 6.51 1.71 21.24
CA SER A 60 5.08 1.73 21.59
C SER A 60 4.31 0.54 21.01
N LEU A 61 4.62 0.14 19.78
CA LEU A 61 4.03 -1.04 19.16
C LEU A 61 4.49 -2.33 19.83
N HIS A 62 5.79 -2.43 20.20
CA HIS A 62 6.33 -3.60 20.90
C HIS A 62 5.71 -3.75 22.30
N GLN A 63 5.52 -2.65 23.03
CA GLN A 63 4.87 -2.66 24.32
C GLN A 63 3.45 -3.24 24.23
N LYS A 64 2.71 -2.89 23.17
CA LYS A 64 1.35 -3.40 22.91
C LYS A 64 1.35 -4.85 22.38
N TYR A 65 2.34 -5.18 21.55
CA TYR A 65 2.49 -6.46 20.86
C TYR A 65 3.91 -7.03 21.06
N PRO A 66 4.22 -7.63 22.21
CA PRO A 66 5.59 -8.05 22.56
C PRO A 66 6.20 -9.10 21.64
N ASN A 67 5.36 -9.81 20.87
CA ASN A 67 5.81 -10.82 19.92
C ASN A 67 6.20 -10.24 18.55
N TRP A 68 5.97 -8.94 18.32
CA TRP A 68 6.32 -8.28 17.07
C TRP A 68 7.82 -8.01 17.01
N GLN A 69 8.42 -8.34 15.89
CA GLN A 69 9.84 -8.10 15.62
C GLN A 69 10.00 -7.07 14.52
N PHE A 70 10.86 -6.09 14.76
CA PHE A 70 11.16 -5.03 13.79
C PHE A 70 12.60 -5.19 13.30
N VAL A 71 12.76 -5.28 11.98
CA VAL A 71 14.03 -5.46 11.31
C VAL A 71 14.30 -4.28 10.39
N PRO A 72 15.33 -3.45 10.63
CA PRO A 72 15.71 -2.39 9.72
C PRO A 72 16.30 -2.97 8.44
N VAL A 73 15.81 -2.52 7.30
CA VAL A 73 16.40 -2.84 6.00
C VAL A 73 17.16 -1.62 5.51
N GLN A 74 18.47 -1.64 5.66
CA GLN A 74 19.34 -0.57 5.18
C GLN A 74 19.34 -0.59 3.66
N THR A 75 18.61 0.32 3.02
CA THR A 75 18.52 0.36 1.56
C THR A 75 19.83 0.82 0.91
N GLY A 76 20.66 1.56 1.64
CA GLY A 76 21.86 2.22 1.12
C GLY A 76 21.56 3.37 0.15
N LEU A 77 20.29 3.72 -0.06
CA LEU A 77 19.85 4.74 -1.00
C LEU A 77 19.64 6.08 -0.29
N ASP A 78 20.05 7.15 -0.96
CA ASP A 78 19.79 8.52 -0.51
C ASP A 78 18.32 8.88 -0.66
N TRP A 79 17.73 9.48 0.38
CA TRP A 79 16.32 9.84 0.45
C TRP A 79 15.86 10.71 -0.73
N ASN A 80 16.61 11.79 -1.03
CA ASN A 80 16.22 12.71 -2.08
C ASN A 80 16.30 12.03 -3.46
N THR A 81 17.27 11.14 -3.63
CA THR A 81 17.40 10.33 -4.86
C THR A 81 16.21 9.40 -5.03
N VAL A 82 15.76 8.73 -3.95
CA VAL A 82 14.57 7.87 -3.99
C VAL A 82 13.33 8.68 -4.34
N VAL A 83 13.07 9.78 -3.63
CA VAL A 83 11.90 10.64 -3.88
C VAL A 83 11.92 11.16 -5.32
N SER A 84 13.07 11.65 -5.82
CA SER A 84 13.17 12.15 -7.18
C SER A 84 12.86 11.09 -8.24
N ASN A 85 13.40 9.87 -8.06
CA ASN A 85 13.14 8.78 -8.99
C ASN A 85 11.66 8.33 -8.94
N GLU A 86 11.08 8.20 -7.76
CA GLU A 86 9.69 7.80 -7.62
C GLU A 86 8.71 8.90 -8.07
N SER A 87 9.14 10.17 -8.10
CA SER A 87 8.35 11.31 -8.55
C SER A 87 8.38 11.55 -10.07
N LEU A 88 9.07 10.70 -10.84
CA LEU A 88 9.01 10.80 -12.30
C LEU A 88 7.55 10.69 -12.78
N VAL A 89 7.14 11.63 -13.61
CA VAL A 89 5.75 11.73 -14.10
C VAL A 89 5.31 10.40 -14.72
N GLY A 90 4.15 9.91 -14.30
CA GLY A 90 3.57 8.65 -14.75
C GLY A 90 4.07 7.40 -14.04
N ARG A 91 5.11 7.47 -13.17
CA ARG A 91 5.60 6.31 -12.41
C ARG A 91 4.68 5.93 -11.27
N ASN A 92 4.26 6.90 -10.48
CA ASN A 92 3.32 6.74 -9.39
C ASN A 92 2.02 7.49 -9.70
N LEU A 93 0.92 6.75 -9.73
CA LEU A 93 -0.38 7.25 -10.10
C LEU A 93 -1.32 7.32 -8.90
N ILE A 94 -2.31 8.19 -9.02
CA ILE A 94 -3.40 8.33 -8.07
C ILE A 94 -4.72 8.52 -8.83
N GLN A 95 -5.84 8.16 -8.22
CA GLN A 95 -7.14 8.37 -8.85
C GLN A 95 -7.43 9.85 -9.05
N ASN A 96 -7.92 10.23 -10.23
CA ASN A 96 -8.24 11.62 -10.56
C ASN A 96 -9.37 12.22 -9.71
N SER A 97 -10.15 11.38 -9.03
CA SER A 97 -11.23 11.79 -8.12
C SER A 97 -10.77 12.26 -6.73
N VAL A 98 -9.48 12.05 -6.37
CA VAL A 98 -8.97 12.49 -5.06
C VAL A 98 -8.68 13.99 -5.03
N ASN A 99 -8.35 14.51 -3.84
CA ASN A 99 -7.96 15.90 -3.64
C ASN A 99 -6.82 16.31 -4.58
N ASP A 100 -6.93 17.49 -5.17
CA ASP A 100 -5.99 18.01 -6.17
C ASP A 100 -4.56 18.15 -5.64
N ALA A 101 -4.39 18.40 -4.35
CA ALA A 101 -3.08 18.49 -3.70
C ALA A 101 -2.23 17.21 -3.85
N ARG A 102 -2.88 16.05 -4.02
CA ARG A 102 -2.21 14.75 -4.20
C ARG A 102 -1.77 14.49 -5.64
N LYS A 103 -2.12 15.37 -6.57
CA LYS A 103 -1.89 15.21 -8.02
C LYS A 103 -0.77 16.12 -8.48
N SER A 104 0.07 15.63 -9.39
CA SER A 104 1.17 16.41 -9.95
C SER A 104 0.68 17.53 -10.85
N THR A 105 1.23 18.71 -10.69
CA THR A 105 1.02 19.87 -11.57
C THR A 105 2.20 20.13 -12.50
N ASP A 106 3.13 19.17 -12.62
CA ASP A 106 4.17 19.21 -13.65
C ASP A 106 3.53 19.34 -15.04
N SER A 107 4.20 20.06 -15.94
CA SER A 107 3.71 20.32 -17.30
C SER A 107 3.45 19.04 -18.12
N GLN A 108 4.10 17.94 -17.78
CA GLN A 108 3.87 16.63 -18.40
C GLN A 108 2.69 15.87 -17.75
N ALA A 109 2.20 16.32 -16.59
CA ALA A 109 1.09 15.72 -15.86
C ALA A 109 -0.19 16.54 -15.90
N TYR A 110 -0.09 17.86 -16.10
CA TYR A 110 -1.20 18.80 -16.00
C TYR A 110 -1.16 19.83 -17.12
N ASN A 111 -2.30 20.04 -17.77
CA ASN A 111 -2.47 21.08 -18.78
C ASN A 111 -2.98 22.38 -18.13
N TRP A 112 -2.12 23.37 -18.02
CA TRP A 112 -2.40 24.65 -17.38
C TRP A 112 -3.38 25.54 -18.18
N GLU A 113 -3.51 25.31 -19.51
CA GLU A 113 -4.46 26.06 -20.35
C GLU A 113 -5.90 25.57 -20.14
N THR A 114 -6.06 24.25 -20.02
CA THR A 114 -7.38 23.60 -19.89
C THR A 114 -7.75 23.24 -18.48
N ASN A 115 -6.82 23.41 -17.51
CA ASN A 115 -6.95 23.00 -16.11
C ASN A 115 -7.34 21.51 -15.94
N LYS A 116 -6.65 20.62 -16.70
CA LYS A 116 -6.91 19.18 -16.69
C LYS A 116 -5.64 18.37 -16.51
N TRP A 117 -5.74 17.29 -15.73
CA TRP A 117 -4.69 16.29 -15.63
C TRP A 117 -4.68 15.36 -16.84
N TYR A 118 -3.49 14.99 -17.28
CA TYR A 118 -3.33 13.92 -18.27
C TYR A 118 -3.54 12.56 -17.60
N GLY A 119 -4.26 11.65 -18.25
CA GLY A 119 -4.42 10.27 -17.82
C GLY A 119 -3.24 9.41 -18.25
N PHE A 120 -2.74 8.58 -17.35
CA PHE A 120 -1.61 7.66 -17.58
C PHE A 120 -2.06 6.19 -17.65
N ASP A 121 -3.17 5.86 -16.97
CA ASP A 121 -3.84 4.57 -17.09
C ASP A 121 -5.36 4.84 -17.20
N GLY A 122 -5.79 5.05 -18.43
CA GLY A 122 -7.09 5.64 -18.71
C GLY A 122 -7.21 7.07 -18.15
N ALA A 123 -8.39 7.67 -18.26
CA ALA A 123 -8.64 9.04 -17.78
C ALA A 123 -8.76 9.15 -16.24
N SER A 124 -8.90 8.04 -15.55
CA SER A 124 -9.14 7.98 -14.10
C SER A 124 -7.87 7.95 -13.25
N TRP A 125 -6.71 7.68 -13.82
CA TRP A 125 -5.43 7.62 -13.13
C TRP A 125 -4.48 8.68 -13.65
N VAL A 126 -4.04 9.55 -12.75
CA VAL A 126 -3.16 10.70 -13.04
C VAL A 126 -1.88 10.59 -12.21
N SER A 127 -0.84 11.34 -12.59
CA SER A 127 0.42 11.33 -11.83
C SER A 127 0.23 11.93 -10.44
N ALA A 128 0.74 11.23 -9.41
CA ALA A 128 0.74 11.74 -8.03
C ALA A 128 1.75 12.88 -7.87
N SER A 129 1.51 13.79 -6.91
CA SER A 129 2.43 14.89 -6.59
C SER A 129 3.68 14.38 -5.88
N PRO A 130 4.86 15.00 -6.10
CA PRO A 130 6.10 14.63 -5.40
C PRO A 130 5.96 14.64 -3.87
N GLU A 131 5.24 15.60 -3.32
CA GLU A 131 5.01 15.75 -1.89
C GLU A 131 4.18 14.57 -1.34
N TYR A 132 3.16 14.14 -2.08
CA TYR A 132 2.35 13.00 -1.69
C TYR A 132 3.10 11.67 -1.87
N ILE A 133 3.92 11.55 -2.89
CA ILE A 133 4.82 10.41 -3.09
C ILE A 133 5.81 10.32 -1.93
N ALA A 134 6.47 11.41 -1.54
CA ALA A 134 7.39 11.44 -0.41
C ALA A 134 6.69 11.01 0.91
N TYR A 135 5.46 11.46 1.14
CA TYR A 135 4.64 11.01 2.28
C TYR A 135 4.40 9.49 2.23
N CYS A 136 4.03 8.94 1.06
CA CYS A 136 3.74 7.51 0.91
C CYS A 136 4.99 6.62 1.02
N ILE A 137 6.18 7.15 0.68
CA ILE A 137 7.45 6.42 0.78
C ILE A 137 8.01 6.46 2.21
N ASP A 138 7.72 7.49 3.01
CA ASP A 138 8.27 7.61 4.36
C ASP A 138 7.67 6.56 5.30
N PRO A 139 8.43 5.55 5.74
CA PRO A 139 7.90 4.46 6.55
C PRO A 139 7.32 4.94 7.88
N ARG A 140 7.84 6.04 8.43
CA ARG A 140 7.46 6.57 9.74
C ARG A 140 6.01 7.00 9.81
N ASN A 141 5.40 7.34 8.67
CA ASN A 141 3.97 7.67 8.57
C ASN A 141 3.04 6.47 8.81
N PHE A 142 3.59 5.26 8.80
CA PHE A 142 2.82 4.01 8.81
C PHE A 142 3.18 3.08 9.96
N LEU A 143 4.00 3.54 10.93
CA LEU A 143 4.39 2.77 12.11
C LEU A 143 3.27 2.78 13.16
N ASN A 144 2.13 2.25 12.79
CA ASN A 144 0.95 2.09 13.64
C ASN A 144 0.32 0.70 13.44
N GLU A 145 -0.53 0.27 14.36
CA GLU A 145 -1.09 -1.09 14.41
C GLU A 145 -1.92 -1.53 13.20
N ASN A 146 -2.29 -0.62 12.31
CA ASN A 146 -3.11 -0.92 11.15
C ASN A 146 -2.29 -0.93 9.85
N GLN A 147 -1.37 0.02 9.69
CA GLN A 147 -0.67 0.25 8.43
C GLN A 147 0.72 -0.39 8.40
N ILE A 148 1.28 -0.79 9.55
CA ILE A 148 2.59 -1.43 9.63
C ILE A 148 2.66 -2.74 8.84
N PHE A 149 1.54 -3.40 8.59
CA PHE A 149 1.49 -4.66 7.84
C PHE A 149 1.95 -4.54 6.39
N GLN A 150 2.10 -3.33 5.84
CA GLN A 150 2.80 -3.17 4.56
C GLN A 150 4.28 -3.57 4.63
N PHE A 151 4.86 -3.61 5.83
CA PHE A 151 6.24 -4.03 6.08
C PHE A 151 6.36 -5.47 6.60
N GLU A 152 5.24 -6.18 6.78
CA GLU A 152 5.27 -7.59 7.16
C GLU A 152 6.05 -8.39 6.11
N THR A 153 6.92 -9.29 6.58
CA THR A 153 7.61 -10.19 5.67
C THR A 153 6.61 -11.08 4.92
N LEU A 154 6.75 -11.13 3.60
CA LEU A 154 5.92 -11.98 2.74
C LEU A 154 6.44 -13.41 2.65
N GLU A 155 7.44 -13.77 3.43
CA GLU A 155 7.91 -15.14 3.56
C GLU A 155 6.90 -15.98 4.35
N TYR A 156 6.83 -17.26 4.03
CA TYR A 156 5.98 -18.20 4.77
C TYR A 156 6.37 -18.27 6.25
N ALA A 157 5.40 -18.24 7.12
CA ALA A 157 5.59 -18.40 8.56
C ALA A 157 4.57 -19.42 9.11
N GLY A 158 5.01 -20.26 10.05
CA GLY A 158 4.23 -21.40 10.56
C GLY A 158 2.93 -21.04 11.31
N TYR A 159 2.74 -19.76 11.69
CA TYR A 159 1.48 -19.29 12.28
C TYR A 159 0.37 -19.04 11.24
N GLN A 160 0.74 -18.89 9.96
CA GLN A 160 -0.20 -18.63 8.88
C GLN A 160 -0.99 -19.91 8.56
N ASN A 161 -2.30 -19.84 8.63
CA ASN A 161 -3.19 -21.00 8.61
C ASN A 161 -4.44 -20.77 7.74
N ALA A 162 -5.22 -21.83 7.55
CA ALA A 162 -6.42 -21.79 6.72
C ALA A 162 -7.49 -20.81 7.24
N ALA A 163 -7.61 -20.60 8.54
CA ALA A 163 -8.60 -19.67 9.10
C ALA A 163 -8.26 -18.21 8.71
N GLY A 164 -6.97 -17.84 8.74
CA GLY A 164 -6.52 -16.53 8.26
C GLY A 164 -6.71 -16.35 6.76
N VAL A 165 -6.39 -17.35 5.94
CA VAL A 165 -6.68 -17.32 4.49
C VAL A 165 -8.19 -17.19 4.25
N GLN A 166 -9.02 -17.94 4.98
CA GLN A 166 -10.47 -17.84 4.90
C GLN A 166 -10.98 -16.43 5.23
N SER A 167 -10.35 -15.74 6.18
CA SER A 167 -10.66 -14.34 6.49
C SER A 167 -10.36 -13.42 5.31
N VAL A 168 -9.19 -13.58 4.65
CA VAL A 168 -8.82 -12.82 3.43
C VAL A 168 -9.82 -13.05 2.31
N LEU A 169 -10.25 -14.31 2.13
CA LEU A 169 -11.13 -14.72 1.04
C LEU A 169 -12.63 -14.54 1.35
N SER A 170 -12.97 -14.08 2.56
CA SER A 170 -14.37 -13.90 2.97
C SER A 170 -15.13 -13.01 1.99
N ASN A 171 -16.39 -13.36 1.71
CA ASN A 171 -17.26 -12.67 0.76
C ASN A 171 -16.73 -12.63 -0.69
N THR A 172 -15.87 -13.59 -1.06
CA THR A 172 -15.44 -13.77 -2.45
C THR A 172 -15.88 -15.14 -2.98
N PHE A 173 -15.71 -15.33 -4.29
CA PHE A 173 -15.96 -16.63 -4.92
C PHE A 173 -14.99 -17.72 -4.40
N MET A 174 -13.88 -17.36 -3.78
CA MET A 174 -12.90 -18.27 -3.17
C MET A 174 -13.15 -18.53 -1.68
N ALA A 175 -14.27 -18.07 -1.12
CA ALA A 175 -14.59 -18.25 0.30
C ALA A 175 -14.94 -19.70 0.70
N GLY A 176 -14.99 -20.64 -0.24
CA GLY A 176 -15.37 -22.03 -0.02
C GLY A 176 -14.46 -23.02 -0.73
N ASN A 177 -15.10 -24.07 -1.25
CA ASN A 177 -14.43 -25.13 -1.96
C ASN A 177 -14.55 -24.95 -3.48
N TYR A 178 -13.66 -25.58 -4.21
CA TYR A 178 -13.73 -25.77 -5.66
C TYR A 178 -13.62 -27.25 -6.02
N THR A 179 -14.17 -27.63 -7.16
CA THR A 179 -13.95 -28.96 -7.75
C THR A 179 -12.90 -28.80 -8.83
N ASP A 180 -11.79 -29.48 -8.66
CA ASP A 180 -10.68 -29.44 -9.64
C ASP A 180 -10.93 -30.39 -10.83
N THR A 181 -10.11 -30.31 -11.86
CA THR A 181 -10.26 -31.10 -13.10
C THR A 181 -10.11 -32.61 -12.89
N ASP A 182 -9.49 -33.05 -11.78
CA ASP A 182 -9.40 -34.43 -11.34
C ASP A 182 -10.67 -34.94 -10.60
N GLY A 183 -11.66 -34.09 -10.43
CA GLY A 183 -12.88 -34.36 -9.67
C GLY A 183 -12.74 -34.21 -8.15
N ALA A 184 -11.54 -33.90 -7.65
CA ALA A 184 -11.35 -33.70 -6.22
C ALA A 184 -11.94 -32.36 -5.77
N VAL A 185 -12.61 -32.36 -4.62
CA VAL A 185 -13.08 -31.16 -3.95
C VAL A 185 -12.01 -30.68 -2.98
N ARG A 186 -11.55 -29.45 -3.16
CA ARG A 186 -10.51 -28.80 -2.35
C ARG A 186 -10.99 -27.49 -1.79
N SER A 187 -10.56 -27.13 -0.57
CA SER A 187 -10.73 -25.80 -0.01
C SER A 187 -9.72 -24.82 -0.63
N TYR A 188 -10.16 -23.63 -1.04
CA TYR A 188 -9.23 -22.58 -1.46
C TYR A 188 -8.26 -22.21 -0.34
N ALA A 189 -8.76 -22.13 0.92
CA ALA A 189 -7.94 -21.76 2.06
C ALA A 189 -6.79 -22.75 2.29
N ASP A 190 -7.09 -24.06 2.30
CA ASP A 190 -6.05 -25.09 2.46
C ASP A 190 -5.09 -25.13 1.28
N THR A 191 -5.60 -24.92 0.06
CA THR A 191 -4.78 -24.82 -1.16
C THR A 191 -3.74 -23.71 -1.05
N PHE A 192 -4.12 -22.50 -0.60
CA PHE A 192 -3.18 -21.40 -0.43
C PHE A 192 -2.16 -21.67 0.69
N VAL A 193 -2.56 -22.31 1.79
CA VAL A 193 -1.62 -22.68 2.88
C VAL A 193 -0.60 -23.68 2.40
N GLU A 194 -1.04 -24.75 1.74
CA GLU A 194 -0.14 -25.76 1.18
C GLU A 194 0.83 -25.18 0.16
N ILE A 195 0.32 -24.42 -0.81
CA ILE A 195 1.13 -23.80 -1.84
C ILE A 195 2.08 -22.76 -1.25
N GLY A 196 1.60 -21.91 -0.33
CA GLY A 196 2.42 -20.90 0.34
C GLY A 196 3.60 -21.53 1.06
N SER A 197 3.38 -22.61 1.80
CA SER A 197 4.44 -23.38 2.42
C SER A 197 5.46 -23.94 1.40
N ASN A 198 4.97 -24.47 0.29
CA ASN A 198 5.81 -25.07 -0.73
C ASN A 198 6.69 -24.05 -1.49
N VAL A 199 6.16 -22.86 -1.76
CA VAL A 199 6.89 -21.80 -2.49
C VAL A 199 7.64 -20.84 -1.57
N GLY A 200 7.44 -20.93 -0.24
CA GLY A 200 8.05 -20.09 0.77
C GLY A 200 7.44 -18.68 0.87
N VAL A 201 6.18 -18.50 0.50
CA VAL A 201 5.49 -17.21 0.49
C VAL A 201 4.24 -17.25 1.35
N SER A 202 3.95 -16.17 2.06
CA SER A 202 2.77 -16.01 2.90
C SER A 202 1.48 -16.39 2.14
N PRO A 203 0.72 -17.37 2.61
CA PRO A 203 -0.55 -17.76 2.00
C PRO A 203 -1.59 -16.63 2.04
N TYR A 204 -1.48 -15.72 3.01
CA TYR A 204 -2.36 -14.54 3.11
C TYR A 204 -2.08 -13.57 1.99
N HIS A 205 -0.80 -13.33 1.68
CA HIS A 205 -0.38 -12.51 0.56
C HIS A 205 -0.83 -13.12 -0.77
N LEU A 206 -0.59 -14.42 -1.00
CA LEU A 206 -1.00 -15.11 -2.22
C LEU A 206 -2.52 -15.06 -2.43
N ALA A 207 -3.29 -15.29 -1.39
CA ALA A 207 -4.75 -15.19 -1.43
C ALA A 207 -5.24 -13.76 -1.72
N SER A 208 -4.62 -12.76 -1.09
CA SER A 208 -4.93 -11.34 -1.31
C SER A 208 -4.64 -10.92 -2.75
N ARG A 209 -3.48 -11.33 -3.28
CA ARG A 209 -3.11 -11.09 -4.69
C ARG A 209 -4.12 -11.69 -5.65
N CYS A 210 -4.45 -12.97 -5.46
CA CYS A 210 -5.41 -13.65 -6.30
C CYS A 210 -6.80 -12.98 -6.25
N LYS A 211 -7.25 -12.55 -5.06
CA LYS A 211 -8.48 -11.79 -4.89
C LYS A 211 -8.46 -10.45 -5.65
N GLN A 212 -7.34 -9.73 -5.64
CA GLN A 212 -7.19 -8.48 -6.39
C GLN A 212 -7.26 -8.73 -7.90
N GLU A 213 -6.56 -9.72 -8.38
CA GLU A 213 -6.49 -10.06 -9.81
C GLU A 213 -7.84 -10.53 -10.37
N GLN A 214 -8.63 -11.29 -9.60
CA GLN A 214 -9.89 -11.90 -10.05
C GLN A 214 -11.15 -11.16 -9.57
N GLY A 215 -10.97 -10.21 -8.63
CA GLY A 215 -12.09 -9.52 -7.99
C GLY A 215 -12.93 -10.44 -7.09
N VAL A 216 -13.89 -9.85 -6.39
CA VAL A 216 -14.71 -10.59 -5.40
C VAL A 216 -15.67 -11.61 -6.06
N ARG A 217 -16.05 -11.41 -7.31
CA ARG A 217 -17.01 -12.27 -8.02
C ARG A 217 -16.37 -13.36 -8.87
N GLY A 218 -15.09 -13.26 -9.22
CA GLY A 218 -14.38 -14.23 -10.02
C GLY A 218 -15.01 -14.49 -11.40
N THR A 219 -15.41 -13.45 -12.09
CA THR A 219 -16.13 -13.56 -13.38
C THR A 219 -15.21 -13.51 -14.60
N SER A 220 -13.90 -13.49 -14.39
CA SER A 220 -12.92 -13.43 -15.47
C SER A 220 -12.90 -14.73 -16.28
N ASP A 221 -12.82 -14.61 -17.60
CA ASP A 221 -12.60 -15.75 -18.50
C ASP A 221 -11.26 -16.45 -18.25
N LEU A 222 -10.29 -15.75 -17.67
CA LEU A 222 -8.98 -16.32 -17.29
C LEU A 222 -9.07 -17.46 -16.26
N ILE A 223 -10.16 -17.52 -15.49
CA ILE A 223 -10.38 -18.55 -14.46
C ILE A 223 -11.62 -19.40 -14.71
N SER A 224 -12.34 -19.18 -15.82
CA SER A 224 -13.58 -19.90 -16.14
C SER A 224 -13.35 -21.37 -16.52
N GLY A 225 -12.18 -21.70 -17.08
CA GLY A 225 -11.90 -22.99 -17.68
C GLY A 225 -12.74 -23.30 -18.93
N ARG A 226 -13.47 -22.31 -19.45
CA ARG A 226 -14.44 -22.50 -20.56
C ARG A 226 -14.13 -21.67 -21.81
N TYR A 227 -13.08 -20.85 -21.78
CA TYR A 227 -12.77 -19.96 -22.90
C TYR A 227 -12.40 -20.78 -24.14
N SER A 228 -13.01 -20.43 -25.27
CA SER A 228 -12.82 -21.15 -26.54
C SER A 228 -11.33 -21.28 -26.91
N ASN A 229 -10.88 -22.44 -27.37
CA ASN A 229 -9.51 -22.83 -27.67
C ASN A 229 -8.57 -23.02 -26.46
N TYR A 230 -9.02 -22.63 -25.25
CA TYR A 230 -8.26 -22.76 -24.00
C TYR A 230 -9.09 -23.42 -22.89
N ALA A 231 -10.08 -24.25 -23.27
CA ALA A 231 -10.89 -24.97 -22.29
C ALA A 231 -10.02 -25.85 -21.40
N GLY A 232 -10.27 -25.81 -20.09
CA GLY A 232 -9.51 -26.52 -19.06
C GLY A 232 -8.21 -25.85 -18.64
N TYR A 233 -7.89 -24.63 -19.11
CA TYR A 233 -6.76 -23.85 -18.65
C TYR A 233 -7.23 -22.67 -17.80
N TYR A 234 -6.41 -22.30 -16.79
CA TYR A 234 -6.74 -21.30 -15.78
C TYR A 234 -5.54 -20.37 -15.52
N ASN A 235 -5.78 -19.11 -15.20
CA ASN A 235 -4.74 -18.15 -14.85
C ASN A 235 -5.22 -17.25 -13.69
N TYR A 236 -5.08 -17.73 -12.47
CA TYR A 236 -5.58 -17.08 -11.26
C TYR A 236 -4.82 -15.81 -10.86
N PHE A 237 -3.60 -15.62 -11.36
CA PHE A 237 -2.77 -14.46 -11.07
C PHE A 237 -2.61 -13.50 -12.26
N ASN A 238 -3.40 -13.63 -13.31
CA ASN A 238 -3.33 -12.83 -14.54
C ASN A 238 -1.91 -12.72 -15.13
N VAL A 239 -1.07 -13.74 -14.93
CA VAL A 239 0.31 -13.74 -15.43
C VAL A 239 0.31 -13.63 -16.94
N ARG A 240 1.06 -12.64 -17.47
CA ARG A 240 1.12 -12.34 -18.91
C ARG A 240 -0.23 -11.96 -19.54
N ALA A 241 -1.24 -11.62 -18.76
CA ALA A 241 -2.55 -11.18 -19.24
C ALA A 241 -2.55 -9.68 -19.60
N PHE A 242 -1.91 -9.30 -20.68
CA PHE A 242 -1.88 -7.93 -21.22
C PHE A 242 -2.28 -7.92 -22.70
N THR A 243 -2.90 -6.84 -23.15
CA THR A 243 -3.31 -6.68 -24.53
C THR A 243 -2.12 -6.33 -25.42
N THR A 244 -2.02 -6.99 -26.56
CA THR A 244 -1.06 -6.70 -27.62
C THR A 244 -1.79 -6.32 -28.91
N SER A 245 -1.07 -5.90 -29.93
CA SER A 245 -1.65 -5.64 -31.26
C SER A 245 -2.28 -6.89 -31.91
N SER A 246 -1.88 -8.09 -31.48
CA SER A 246 -2.28 -9.38 -32.06
C SER A 246 -3.24 -10.20 -31.18
N ALA A 247 -3.34 -9.91 -29.88
CA ALA A 247 -4.17 -10.69 -28.96
C ALA A 247 -4.67 -9.88 -27.77
N SER A 248 -5.84 -10.25 -27.25
CA SER A 248 -6.40 -9.70 -26.03
C SER A 248 -5.64 -10.20 -24.79
N ALA A 249 -5.79 -9.48 -23.66
CA ALA A 249 -5.23 -9.88 -22.37
C ALA A 249 -5.64 -11.33 -21.98
N ILE A 250 -6.89 -11.70 -22.24
CA ILE A 250 -7.42 -13.05 -21.96
C ILE A 250 -6.67 -14.10 -22.78
N VAL A 251 -6.54 -13.87 -24.09
CA VAL A 251 -5.85 -14.81 -24.98
C VAL A 251 -4.38 -14.97 -24.58
N ASN A 252 -3.66 -13.86 -24.37
CA ASN A 252 -2.26 -13.92 -23.97
C ASN A 252 -2.07 -14.63 -22.61
N GLY A 253 -2.93 -14.34 -21.62
CA GLY A 253 -2.88 -14.98 -20.31
C GLY A 253 -3.20 -16.46 -20.35
N LEU A 254 -4.16 -16.90 -21.18
CA LEU A 254 -4.51 -18.33 -21.34
C LEU A 254 -3.50 -19.09 -22.20
N GLU A 255 -2.91 -18.47 -23.21
CA GLU A 255 -1.78 -19.05 -23.93
C GLU A 255 -0.61 -19.33 -23.00
N TYR A 256 -0.26 -18.36 -22.14
CA TYR A 256 0.77 -18.56 -21.13
C TYR A 256 0.41 -19.71 -20.17
N ALA A 257 -0.82 -19.76 -19.67
CA ALA A 257 -1.30 -20.84 -18.80
C ALA A 257 -1.18 -22.21 -19.48
N LYS A 258 -1.50 -22.29 -20.77
CA LYS A 258 -1.37 -23.52 -21.57
C LYS A 258 0.10 -23.94 -21.71
N LEU A 259 1.00 -23.02 -22.01
CA LEU A 259 2.44 -23.26 -22.07
C LEU A 259 3.02 -23.77 -20.75
N GLN A 260 2.50 -23.26 -19.63
CA GLN A 260 2.91 -23.66 -18.27
C GLN A 260 2.22 -24.94 -17.78
N GLY A 261 1.26 -25.50 -18.54
CA GLY A 261 0.50 -26.66 -18.12
C GLY A 261 -0.48 -26.40 -16.97
N TRP A 262 -0.98 -25.17 -16.82
CA TRP A 262 -1.95 -24.80 -15.78
C TRP A 262 -3.36 -25.27 -16.15
N ASN A 263 -3.51 -26.57 -16.28
CA ASN A 263 -4.73 -27.25 -16.71
C ASN A 263 -5.63 -27.71 -15.57
N SER A 264 -5.45 -27.14 -14.38
CA SER A 264 -6.34 -27.26 -13.23
C SER A 264 -6.27 -25.99 -12.38
N ILE A 265 -7.26 -25.79 -11.50
CA ILE A 265 -7.31 -24.67 -10.57
C ILE A 265 -6.09 -24.70 -9.64
N TYR A 266 -5.80 -25.87 -9.05
CA TYR A 266 -4.64 -26.07 -8.18
C TYR A 266 -3.33 -25.71 -8.91
N LYS A 267 -3.10 -26.24 -10.10
CA LYS A 267 -1.88 -25.97 -10.88
C LYS A 267 -1.74 -24.48 -11.25
N SER A 268 -2.84 -23.82 -11.55
CA SER A 268 -2.85 -22.39 -11.83
C SER A 268 -2.50 -21.56 -10.61
N ILE A 269 -3.06 -21.89 -9.45
CA ILE A 269 -2.71 -21.20 -8.19
C ILE A 269 -1.24 -21.49 -7.84
N ALA A 270 -0.77 -22.72 -7.91
CA ALA A 270 0.60 -23.10 -7.62
C ALA A 270 1.60 -22.41 -8.55
N GLY A 271 1.34 -22.44 -9.86
CA GLY A 271 2.21 -21.82 -10.85
C GLY A 271 2.25 -20.30 -10.74
N GLY A 272 1.09 -19.65 -10.55
CA GLY A 272 1.02 -18.21 -10.31
C GLY A 272 1.74 -17.80 -9.02
N SER A 273 1.60 -18.57 -7.96
CA SER A 273 2.31 -18.36 -6.69
C SER A 273 3.84 -18.47 -6.85
N SER A 274 4.29 -19.44 -7.65
CA SER A 274 5.74 -19.55 -7.98
C SER A 274 6.24 -18.32 -8.74
N VAL A 275 5.43 -17.76 -9.65
CA VAL A 275 5.79 -16.53 -10.37
C VAL A 275 5.91 -15.35 -9.39
N VAL A 276 5.01 -15.22 -8.42
CA VAL A 276 5.09 -14.20 -7.38
C VAL A 276 6.36 -14.38 -6.54
N ALA A 277 6.64 -15.61 -6.08
CA ALA A 277 7.84 -15.93 -5.32
C ALA A 277 9.11 -15.55 -6.07
N ASP A 278 9.26 -15.97 -7.32
CA ASP A 278 10.48 -15.82 -8.12
C ASP A 278 10.67 -14.37 -8.63
N ASN A 279 9.58 -13.66 -8.89
CA ASN A 279 9.67 -12.30 -9.43
C ASN A 279 9.83 -11.23 -8.34
N TYR A 280 9.33 -11.44 -7.13
CA TYR A 280 9.34 -10.43 -6.07
C TYR A 280 10.04 -10.91 -4.81
N VAL A 281 9.48 -11.88 -4.10
CA VAL A 281 9.92 -12.23 -2.74
C VAL A 281 11.38 -12.71 -2.73
N LYS A 282 11.77 -13.61 -3.62
CA LYS A 282 13.14 -14.13 -3.74
C LYS A 282 14.15 -13.11 -4.27
N LYS A 283 13.69 -11.99 -4.81
CA LYS A 283 14.54 -10.85 -5.22
C LYS A 283 14.73 -9.81 -4.11
N GLY A 284 14.24 -10.09 -2.91
CA GLY A 284 14.29 -9.19 -1.77
C GLY A 284 13.10 -8.22 -1.68
N GLN A 285 12.21 -8.18 -2.68
CA GLN A 285 10.95 -7.45 -2.61
C GLN A 285 9.95 -8.25 -1.76
N ASN A 286 10.32 -8.51 -0.51
CA ASN A 286 9.65 -9.44 0.40
C ASN A 286 8.76 -8.74 1.44
N THR A 287 8.26 -7.56 1.11
CA THR A 287 7.16 -6.87 1.79
C THR A 287 6.27 -6.22 0.75
N ILE A 288 5.01 -5.93 1.08
CA ILE A 288 4.11 -5.19 0.18
C ILE A 288 4.73 -3.83 -0.19
N TYR A 289 5.40 -3.20 0.78
CA TYR A 289 6.12 -1.95 0.55
C TYR A 289 7.22 -2.10 -0.52
N PHE A 290 8.07 -3.14 -0.43
CA PHE A 290 9.14 -3.37 -1.41
C PHE A 290 8.63 -3.85 -2.77
N GLU A 291 7.47 -4.50 -2.82
CA GLU A 291 6.82 -4.80 -4.09
C GLU A 291 6.28 -3.53 -4.77
N LYS A 292 5.82 -2.55 -3.99
CA LYS A 292 5.33 -1.26 -4.50
C LYS A 292 6.46 -0.31 -4.83
N PHE A 293 7.41 -0.13 -3.90
CA PHE A 293 8.56 0.77 -4.06
C PHE A 293 9.82 -0.08 -4.13
N ASN A 294 10.30 -0.33 -5.35
CA ASN A 294 11.48 -1.18 -5.51
C ASN A 294 12.77 -0.43 -5.15
N VAL A 295 13.12 -0.49 -3.88
CA VAL A 295 14.33 0.12 -3.30
C VAL A 295 15.35 -0.92 -2.81
N VAL A 296 15.14 -2.19 -3.15
CA VAL A 296 15.97 -3.32 -2.68
C VAL A 296 16.51 -4.19 -3.81
N TYR A 297 15.76 -4.40 -4.89
CA TYR A 297 16.23 -5.18 -6.04
C TYR A 297 17.09 -4.30 -6.96
N THR A 298 18.39 -4.32 -6.74
CA THR A 298 19.37 -3.40 -7.34
C THR A 298 19.43 -3.44 -8.87
N ASN A 299 19.08 -4.58 -9.49
CA ASN A 299 19.08 -4.72 -10.95
C ASN A 299 17.97 -3.90 -11.62
N SER A 300 17.00 -3.40 -10.88
CA SER A 300 15.84 -2.70 -11.42
C SER A 300 15.24 -1.70 -10.41
N LEU A 301 16.10 -0.96 -9.70
CA LEU A 301 15.65 0.05 -8.72
C LEU A 301 14.64 1.02 -9.35
N TYR A 302 13.65 1.42 -8.55
CA TYR A 302 12.56 2.33 -8.93
C TYR A 302 11.68 1.83 -10.10
N ALA A 303 11.95 0.66 -10.62
CA ALA A 303 11.16 -0.07 -11.61
C ALA A 303 10.82 -1.46 -11.04
N HIS A 304 10.25 -2.34 -11.81
CA HIS A 304 9.80 -3.65 -11.33
C HIS A 304 8.84 -3.53 -10.12
N GLN A 305 7.96 -2.57 -10.19
CA GLN A 305 6.91 -2.34 -9.19
C GLN A 305 5.66 -3.16 -9.55
N TYR A 306 5.00 -3.69 -8.53
CA TYR A 306 3.79 -4.50 -8.70
C TYR A 306 2.65 -3.71 -9.32
N MET A 307 2.46 -2.45 -8.92
CA MET A 307 1.44 -1.57 -9.48
C MET A 307 1.85 -0.09 -9.40
N THR A 308 1.19 0.72 -10.21
CA THR A 308 1.46 2.16 -10.29
C THR A 308 0.78 2.98 -9.20
N ASN A 309 -0.30 2.47 -8.57
CA ASN A 309 -1.01 3.18 -7.50
C ASN A 309 -0.09 3.50 -6.32
N VAL A 310 0.15 4.78 -6.06
CA VAL A 310 1.04 5.25 -4.98
C VAL A 310 0.57 4.81 -3.58
N GLN A 311 -0.73 4.62 -3.40
CA GLN A 311 -1.35 4.23 -2.13
C GLN A 311 -1.41 2.71 -1.91
N ALA A 312 -0.92 1.92 -2.86
CA ALA A 312 -1.09 0.47 -2.84
C ALA A 312 -0.52 -0.16 -1.56
N ALA A 313 0.72 0.16 -1.20
CA ALA A 313 1.37 -0.46 -0.04
C ALA A 313 0.57 -0.24 1.26
N MET A 314 0.20 1.00 1.55
CA MET A 314 -0.56 1.31 2.78
C MET A 314 -1.97 0.71 2.76
N SER A 315 -2.63 0.66 1.61
CA SER A 315 -3.99 0.13 1.47
C SER A 315 -3.99 -1.39 1.65
N GLU A 316 -3.09 -2.07 0.97
CA GLU A 316 -2.96 -3.53 1.01
C GLU A 316 -2.44 -3.99 2.37
N GLY A 317 -1.46 -3.32 2.96
CA GLY A 317 -0.98 -3.58 4.30
C GLY A 317 -2.09 -3.46 5.34
N THR A 318 -2.92 -2.41 5.25
CA THR A 318 -4.10 -2.25 6.12
C THR A 318 -5.09 -3.42 5.95
N ASN A 319 -5.33 -3.87 4.72
CA ASN A 319 -6.22 -4.98 4.45
C ASN A 319 -5.63 -6.31 4.93
N MET A 320 -4.33 -6.49 4.80
CA MET A 320 -3.60 -7.65 5.32
C MET A 320 -3.73 -7.72 6.85
N GLY A 321 -3.47 -6.63 7.56
CA GLY A 321 -3.60 -6.56 9.01
C GLY A 321 -5.01 -6.85 9.53
N LYS A 322 -6.05 -6.57 8.73
CA LYS A 322 -7.44 -6.92 9.05
C LYS A 322 -7.74 -8.41 8.89
N ALA A 323 -6.96 -9.13 8.11
CA ALA A 323 -7.12 -10.58 7.94
C ALA A 323 -6.66 -11.37 9.16
N TYR A 324 -5.81 -10.79 10.01
CA TYR A 324 -5.35 -11.44 11.23
C TYR A 324 -6.38 -11.27 12.34
N THR A 325 -6.92 -12.39 12.80
CA THR A 325 -7.87 -12.44 13.93
C THR A 325 -7.19 -12.28 15.27
N ASP A 326 -5.89 -12.63 15.35
CA ASP A 326 -5.04 -12.45 16.52
C ASP A 326 -3.75 -11.75 16.13
N LYS A 327 -3.56 -10.54 16.63
CA LYS A 327 -2.36 -9.73 16.41
C LYS A 327 -1.25 -9.99 17.43
N ASN A 328 -1.45 -10.87 18.42
CA ASN A 328 -0.41 -11.23 19.37
C ASN A 328 0.57 -12.31 18.85
N GLN A 329 0.43 -12.70 17.59
CA GLN A 329 1.34 -13.63 16.94
C GLN A 329 2.71 -12.99 16.68
N ALA A 330 3.70 -13.83 16.38
CA ALA A 330 5.08 -13.41 16.13
C ALA A 330 5.25 -12.84 14.70
N PHE A 331 4.80 -11.63 14.45
CA PHE A 331 5.03 -10.96 13.16
C PHE A 331 6.44 -10.41 13.05
N VAL A 332 7.00 -10.44 11.85
CA VAL A 332 8.27 -9.82 11.50
C VAL A 332 8.03 -8.71 10.47
N PHE A 333 8.39 -7.50 10.83
CA PHE A 333 8.26 -6.32 9.98
C PHE A 333 9.64 -5.86 9.49
N ARG A 334 9.85 -5.86 8.17
CA ARG A 334 11.07 -5.43 7.49
C ARG A 334 10.90 -4.01 7.00
N ILE A 335 11.43 -3.05 7.76
CA ILE A 335 11.15 -1.63 7.59
C ILE A 335 12.32 -0.95 6.90
N PRO A 336 12.12 -0.25 5.75
CA PRO A 336 13.21 0.43 5.06
C PRO A 336 13.78 1.58 5.87
N VAL A 337 15.10 1.73 5.79
CA VAL A 337 15.87 2.86 6.29
C VAL A 337 16.67 3.45 5.14
N TYR A 338 16.49 4.73 4.88
CA TYR A 338 17.20 5.46 3.83
C TYR A 338 18.29 6.34 4.42
N GLN A 339 19.30 6.66 3.59
CA GLN A 339 20.32 7.63 3.95
C GLN A 339 19.78 9.06 3.84
N ASN A 340 20.24 9.95 4.69
CA ASN A 340 19.92 11.38 4.65
C ASN A 340 18.42 11.71 4.71
N MET A 341 17.63 10.90 5.42
CA MET A 341 16.22 11.21 5.65
C MET A 341 16.05 12.51 6.45
N PRO A 342 14.95 13.26 6.23
CA PRO A 342 14.59 14.36 7.13
C PRO A 342 14.51 13.89 8.60
N GLU A 343 14.85 14.76 9.55
CA GLU A 343 14.77 14.43 10.98
C GLU A 343 13.36 13.98 11.40
N SER A 344 12.34 14.69 10.90
CA SER A 344 10.93 14.36 11.14
C SER A 344 10.31 13.64 9.94
N ALA A 345 9.28 12.86 10.20
CA ALA A 345 8.50 12.24 9.14
C ALA A 345 7.90 13.29 8.19
N VAL A 346 7.88 12.95 6.90
CA VAL A 346 7.28 13.82 5.88
C VAL A 346 5.78 13.91 6.13
N THR A 347 5.30 15.11 6.40
CA THR A 347 3.88 15.36 6.59
C THR A 347 3.22 15.74 5.26
N PHE A 348 1.96 15.36 5.11
CA PHE A 348 1.13 15.77 3.98
C PHE A 348 -0.23 16.25 4.48
N ALA A 349 -0.66 17.40 4.00
CA ALA A 349 -1.99 17.91 4.26
C ALA A 349 -2.73 18.08 2.92
N ASP A 350 -3.96 17.61 2.86
CA ASP A 350 -4.87 17.91 1.75
C ASP A 350 -5.19 19.42 1.78
N LYS A 351 -4.35 20.20 1.13
CA LYS A 351 -4.61 21.60 0.88
C LYS A 351 -5.54 21.69 -0.33
N GLY A 352 -6.36 22.73 -0.38
CA GLY A 352 -7.22 22.98 -1.55
C GLY A 352 -6.42 23.10 -2.85
N ASN A 353 -7.09 23.38 -3.95
CA ASN A 353 -6.55 23.44 -5.30
C ASN A 353 -5.12 24.04 -5.34
N PRO A 354 -4.13 23.38 -5.96
CA PRO A 354 -2.75 23.87 -6.09
C PRO A 354 -2.66 25.31 -6.66
N ASN A 355 -3.64 25.77 -7.42
CA ASN A 355 -3.73 27.15 -7.86
C ASN A 355 -3.88 28.17 -6.71
N ASN A 356 -4.22 27.71 -5.50
CA ASN A 356 -4.33 28.54 -4.30
C ASN A 356 -3.03 28.58 -3.47
N TRP A 357 -1.95 27.96 -3.94
CA TRP A 357 -0.69 27.90 -3.18
C TRP A 357 0.26 29.05 -3.44
N LEU A 358 0.02 29.84 -4.48
CA LEU A 358 0.77 31.06 -4.71
C LEU A 358 0.38 32.07 -3.63
N SER A 359 1.27 32.27 -2.66
CA SER A 359 1.07 33.25 -1.58
C SER A 359 1.32 34.69 -2.04
N SER A 360 2.14 34.89 -3.07
CA SER A 360 2.41 36.19 -3.67
C SER A 360 3.05 36.05 -5.05
N ILE A 361 2.73 36.94 -5.96
CA ILE A 361 3.48 37.17 -7.21
C ILE A 361 3.94 38.63 -7.17
N THR A 362 5.19 38.87 -7.56
CA THR A 362 5.73 40.22 -7.74
C THR A 362 6.14 40.41 -9.19
N VAL A 363 5.72 41.50 -9.81
CA VAL A 363 6.14 41.89 -11.15
C VAL A 363 6.79 43.26 -11.01
N ASP A 364 8.03 43.38 -11.45
CA ASP A 364 8.86 44.61 -11.38
C ASP A 364 8.88 45.24 -9.95
N GLY A 365 8.87 44.38 -8.91
CA GLY A 365 8.90 44.80 -7.51
C GLY A 365 7.53 45.16 -6.92
N TYR A 366 6.47 45.11 -7.68
CA TYR A 366 5.10 45.32 -7.21
C TYR A 366 4.41 43.99 -6.88
N ALA A 367 3.89 43.87 -5.68
CA ALA A 367 3.13 42.69 -5.28
C ALA A 367 1.75 42.70 -5.96
N LEU A 368 1.42 41.61 -6.63
CA LEU A 368 0.08 41.44 -7.20
C LEU A 368 -0.88 40.96 -6.11
N THR A 369 -2.09 41.52 -6.09
CA THR A 369 -3.12 41.10 -5.16
C THR A 369 -3.83 39.86 -5.68
N PRO A 370 -3.87 38.73 -4.94
CA PRO A 370 -4.59 37.56 -5.35
C PRO A 370 -6.11 37.79 -5.27
N VAL A 371 -6.81 37.41 -6.35
CA VAL A 371 -8.28 37.40 -6.39
C VAL A 371 -8.72 35.94 -6.43
N PHE A 372 -9.42 35.50 -5.39
CA PHE A 372 -9.92 34.13 -5.28
C PHE A 372 -11.34 34.06 -5.83
N SER A 373 -11.55 33.23 -6.84
CA SER A 373 -12.87 32.96 -7.40
C SER A 373 -13.06 31.45 -7.56
N GLY A 374 -13.76 30.84 -6.62
CA GLY A 374 -13.95 29.39 -6.61
C GLY A 374 -12.63 28.62 -6.54
N ALA A 375 -12.41 27.71 -7.48
CA ALA A 375 -11.20 26.89 -7.57
C ALA A 375 -10.01 27.62 -8.23
N ASN A 376 -10.20 28.82 -8.78
CA ASN A 376 -9.16 29.55 -9.52
C ASN A 376 -8.66 30.75 -8.73
N THR A 377 -7.34 30.96 -8.74
CA THR A 377 -6.70 32.18 -8.25
C THR A 377 -6.24 33.00 -9.44
N SER A 378 -6.66 34.25 -9.51
CA SER A 378 -6.13 35.23 -10.46
C SER A 378 -5.43 36.35 -9.68
N TYR A 379 -4.53 37.05 -10.34
CA TYR A 379 -3.81 38.18 -9.77
C TYR A 379 -4.11 39.43 -10.58
N SER A 380 -4.42 40.52 -9.90
CA SER A 380 -4.55 41.83 -10.52
C SER A 380 -3.40 42.76 -10.12
N LEU A 381 -2.99 43.62 -11.04
CA LEU A 381 -2.06 44.73 -10.80
C LEU A 381 -2.73 45.82 -9.98
#